data_878df1d612300be6c5a6c93757f860a4
#
_entry.id   878df1d612300be6c5a6c93757f860a4
#
_cell.length_a   1.000
_cell.length_b   1.000
_cell.length_c   1.000
_cell.angle_alpha   90.00
_cell.angle_beta   90.00
_cell.angle_gamma   90.00
#
_symmetry.space_group_name_H-M   'P 1'
#
loop_
_entity.id
_entity.type
_entity.pdbx_description
1 polymer ?
#
loop_
_entity_poly.entity_id
_entity_poly.type
_entity_poly.pdbx_seq_one_letter_code
_entity_poly.pdbx_strand_id
1 'polypeptide(L)'
;MKLADKIIVSPQVVAREVGNETVILDLVSGNYFGLDPIGARMWQLIEAGKSLAAVRDAMADEYNVSLEVLERDVLALARDLVEKKLVSVE
;
A
#
# COMPACT_ATOMS: atom_id res chain seq x y z
N MET A 1 11.93 8.22 2.10
CA MET A 1 11.40 6.98 1.48
C MET A 1 11.68 7.02 -0.01
N LYS A 2 12.13 5.92 -0.57
CA LYS A 2 12.55 5.83 -1.98
C LYS A 2 11.83 4.67 -2.65
N LEU A 3 11.75 4.71 -3.98
CA LEU A 3 11.13 3.63 -4.75
C LEU A 3 11.80 2.27 -4.57
N ALA A 4 13.10 2.25 -4.31
CA ALA A 4 13.82 1.00 -4.07
C ALA A 4 13.49 0.37 -2.71
N ASP A 5 12.86 1.11 -1.81
CA ASP A 5 12.55 0.63 -0.48
C ASP A 5 11.42 -0.40 -0.52
N LYS A 6 11.48 -1.33 0.41
CA LYS A 6 10.37 -2.20 0.74
C LYS A 6 9.74 -1.71 2.03
N ILE A 7 8.45 -1.86 2.14
CA ILE A 7 7.76 -1.61 3.39
C ILE A 7 7.16 -2.91 3.89
N ILE A 8 7.14 -3.04 5.20
CA ILE A 8 6.69 -4.26 5.87
C ILE A 8 5.41 -3.94 6.62
N VAL A 9 4.38 -4.75 6.40
CA VAL A 9 3.11 -4.63 7.10
C VAL A 9 3.32 -4.96 8.57
N SER A 10 2.80 -4.13 9.45
CA SER A 10 2.86 -4.37 10.90
C SER A 10 2.17 -5.69 11.24
N PRO A 11 2.75 -6.51 12.15
CA PRO A 11 2.10 -7.77 12.58
C PRO A 11 0.80 -7.55 13.35
N GLN A 12 0.52 -6.30 13.76
CA GLN A 12 -0.67 -5.95 14.53
C GLN A 12 -1.79 -5.39 13.64
N VAL A 13 -1.66 -5.56 12.33
CA VAL A 13 -2.62 -5.05 11.35
C VAL A 13 -3.27 -6.23 10.65
N VAL A 14 -4.58 -6.16 10.51
CA VAL A 14 -5.37 -7.13 9.75
C VAL A 14 -6.05 -6.39 8.60
N ALA A 15 -5.96 -6.93 7.40
CA ALA A 15 -6.62 -6.37 6.23
C ALA A 15 -7.69 -7.32 5.71
N ARG A 16 -8.82 -6.77 5.30
CA ARG A 16 -9.91 -7.52 4.70
C ARG A 16 -10.34 -6.87 3.40
N GLU A 17 -10.62 -7.71 2.43
CA GLU A 17 -11.20 -7.26 1.17
C GLU A 17 -12.72 -7.21 1.30
N VAL A 18 -13.31 -6.10 0.88
CA VAL A 18 -14.75 -5.90 0.85
C VAL A 18 -15.09 -5.44 -0.58
N GLY A 19 -15.51 -6.39 -1.41
CA GLY A 19 -15.61 -6.15 -2.84
C GLY A 19 -14.23 -5.95 -3.44
N ASN A 20 -14.01 -4.82 -4.10
CA ASN A 20 -12.70 -4.44 -4.65
C ASN A 20 -11.98 -3.39 -3.79
N GLU A 21 -12.47 -3.14 -2.59
CA GLU A 21 -11.86 -2.24 -1.62
C GLU A 21 -11.17 -3.05 -0.53
N THR A 22 -10.31 -2.41 0.26
CA THR A 22 -9.65 -3.03 1.40
C THR A 22 -9.88 -2.19 2.63
N VAL A 23 -10.22 -2.86 3.73
CA VAL A 23 -10.31 -2.25 5.06
C VAL A 23 -9.18 -2.80 5.91
N ILE A 24 -8.40 -1.90 6.47
CA ILE A 24 -7.28 -2.24 7.34
C ILE A 24 -7.68 -1.93 8.77
N LEU A 25 -7.54 -2.90 9.67
CA LEU A 25 -7.80 -2.73 11.09
C LEU A 25 -6.48 -2.78 11.85
N ASP A 26 -6.21 -1.72 12.61
CA ASP A 26 -5.09 -1.69 13.54
C ASP A 26 -5.57 -2.28 14.88
N LEU A 27 -5.07 -3.45 15.24
CA LEU A 27 -5.50 -4.17 16.44
C LEU A 27 -5.05 -3.47 17.73
N VAL A 28 -4.05 -2.60 17.67
CA VAL A 28 -3.57 -1.88 18.85
C VAL A 28 -4.49 -0.70 19.16
N SER A 29 -4.78 0.14 18.18
CA SER A 29 -5.61 1.33 18.36
C SER A 29 -7.10 1.07 18.17
N GLY A 30 -7.47 0.02 17.45
CA GLY A 30 -8.84 -0.26 17.05
C GLY A 30 -9.33 0.60 15.89
N ASN A 31 -8.45 1.37 15.28
CA ASN A 31 -8.81 2.24 14.17
C ASN A 31 -8.92 1.46 12.85
N TYR A 32 -9.82 1.91 11.99
CA TYR A 32 -10.01 1.38 10.64
C TYR A 32 -9.49 2.36 9.61
N PHE A 33 -8.95 1.82 8.52
CA PHE A 33 -8.48 2.61 7.39
C PHE A 33 -9.00 1.96 6.12
N GLY A 34 -9.70 2.74 5.30
CA GLY A 34 -10.24 2.23 4.04
C GLY A 34 -9.33 2.59 2.87
N LEU A 35 -9.15 1.66 1.96
CA LEU A 35 -8.44 1.87 0.70
C LEU A 35 -9.43 1.67 -0.46
N ASP A 36 -9.42 2.61 -1.41
CA ASP A 36 -10.17 2.47 -2.64
C ASP A 36 -9.59 1.34 -3.51
N PRO A 37 -10.22 0.96 -4.63
CA PRO A 37 -9.72 -0.16 -5.44
C PRO A 37 -8.28 -0.02 -5.89
N ILE A 38 -7.83 1.18 -6.21
CA ILE A 38 -6.43 1.41 -6.63
C ILE A 38 -5.48 1.22 -5.45
N GLY A 39 -5.78 1.84 -4.32
CA GLY A 39 -5.00 1.68 -3.10
C GLY A 39 -5.01 0.25 -2.58
N ALA A 40 -6.14 -0.43 -2.69
CA ALA A 40 -6.28 -1.83 -2.31
C ALA A 40 -5.36 -2.74 -3.13
N ARG A 41 -5.25 -2.49 -4.44
CA ARG A 41 -4.34 -3.26 -5.29
C ARG A 41 -2.88 -3.01 -4.93
N MET A 42 -2.52 -1.76 -4.66
CA MET A 42 -1.17 -1.42 -4.18
C MET A 42 -0.86 -2.14 -2.86
N TRP A 43 -1.82 -2.17 -1.95
CA TRP A 43 -1.67 -2.87 -0.67
C TRP A 43 -1.39 -4.36 -0.88
N GLN A 44 -2.10 -5.03 -1.78
CA GLN A 44 -1.88 -6.44 -2.08
C GLN A 44 -0.44 -6.69 -2.57
N LEU A 45 0.07 -5.80 -3.41
CA LEU A 45 1.43 -5.91 -3.93
C LEU A 45 2.47 -5.67 -2.84
N ILE A 46 2.19 -4.76 -1.92
CA ILE A 46 3.03 -4.51 -0.75
C ILE A 46 3.05 -5.75 0.15
N GLU A 47 1.91 -6.35 0.43
CA GLU A 47 1.82 -7.57 1.22
C GLU A 47 2.58 -8.74 0.57
N ALA A 48 2.66 -8.75 -0.75
CA ALA A 48 3.41 -9.77 -1.49
C ALA A 48 4.93 -9.58 -1.39
N GLY A 49 5.41 -8.54 -0.71
CA GLY A 49 6.82 -8.30 -0.48
C GLY A 49 7.53 -7.55 -1.60
N LYS A 50 6.80 -6.89 -2.48
CA LYS A 50 7.39 -6.14 -3.58
C LYS A 50 7.94 -4.79 -3.10
N SER A 51 9.05 -4.34 -3.71
CA SER A 51 9.54 -2.98 -3.49
C SER A 51 8.52 -1.97 -4.03
N LEU A 52 8.61 -0.72 -3.59
CA LEU A 52 7.72 0.33 -4.09
C LEU A 52 7.85 0.52 -5.60
N ALA A 53 9.07 0.38 -6.15
CA ALA A 53 9.27 0.42 -7.60
C ALA A 53 8.54 -0.73 -8.31
N ALA A 54 8.59 -1.93 -7.74
CA ALA A 54 7.90 -3.09 -8.29
C ALA A 54 6.38 -2.93 -8.20
N VAL A 55 5.87 -2.31 -7.15
CA VAL A 55 4.45 -1.95 -7.03
C VAL A 55 4.05 -1.00 -8.15
N ARG A 56 4.84 0.06 -8.37
CA ARG A 56 4.60 1.00 -9.46
C ARG A 56 4.55 0.28 -10.82
N ASP A 57 5.51 -0.60 -11.08
CA ASP A 57 5.61 -1.27 -12.36
C ASP A 57 4.45 -2.24 -12.59
N ALA A 58 4.04 -2.97 -11.56
CA ALA A 58 2.88 -3.86 -11.63
C ALA A 58 1.59 -3.06 -11.89
N MET A 59 1.44 -1.92 -11.24
CA MET A 59 0.28 -1.06 -11.46
C MET A 59 0.26 -0.50 -12.88
N ALA A 60 1.43 -0.18 -13.44
CA ALA A 60 1.53 0.31 -14.82
C ALA A 60 1.10 -0.75 -15.84
N ASP A 61 1.34 -2.02 -15.53
CA ASP A 61 0.90 -3.13 -16.40
C ASP A 61 -0.60 -3.36 -16.33
N GLU A 62 -1.22 -3.05 -15.18
CA GLU A 62 -2.64 -3.31 -14.95
C GLU A 62 -3.54 -2.13 -15.30
N TYR A 63 -3.03 -0.91 -15.24
CA TYR A 63 -3.81 0.32 -15.43
C TYR A 63 -3.15 1.22 -16.45
N ASN A 64 -3.97 1.91 -17.22
CA ASN A 64 -3.49 2.86 -18.21
C ASN A 64 -3.20 4.22 -17.58
N VAL A 65 -2.16 4.26 -16.75
CA VAL A 65 -1.73 5.45 -16.01
C VAL A 65 -0.23 5.62 -16.22
N SER A 66 0.24 6.86 -16.31
CA SER A 66 1.66 7.13 -16.51
C SER A 66 2.49 6.70 -15.32
N LEU A 67 3.75 6.31 -15.57
CA LEU A 67 4.67 5.92 -14.50
C LEU A 67 4.90 7.06 -13.50
N GLU A 68 4.94 8.29 -13.98
CA GLU A 68 5.11 9.48 -13.12
C GLU A 68 3.99 9.62 -12.10
N VAL A 69 2.75 9.46 -12.55
CA VAL A 69 1.57 9.55 -11.68
C VAL A 69 1.58 8.38 -10.69
N LEU A 70 1.87 7.17 -11.16
CA LEU A 70 1.93 5.99 -10.29
C LEU A 70 3.04 6.10 -9.26
N GLU A 71 4.21 6.60 -9.64
CA GLU A 71 5.31 6.84 -8.71
C GLU A 71 4.89 7.77 -7.58
N ARG A 72 4.27 8.89 -7.93
CA ARG A 72 3.77 9.85 -6.96
C ARG A 72 2.74 9.21 -6.03
N ASP A 73 1.79 8.46 -6.61
CA ASP A 73 0.70 7.87 -5.85
C ASP A 73 1.17 6.72 -4.94
N VAL A 74 2.09 5.89 -5.42
CA VAL A 74 2.67 4.81 -4.61
C VAL A 74 3.44 5.39 -3.42
N LEU A 75 4.26 6.42 -3.65
CA LEU A 75 5.00 7.06 -2.57
C LEU A 75 4.08 7.77 -1.59
N ALA A 76 3.02 8.42 -2.08
CA ALA A 76 2.05 9.08 -1.21
C ALA A 76 1.32 8.07 -0.31
N LEU A 77 0.88 6.96 -0.88
CA LEU A 77 0.25 5.89 -0.10
C LEU A 77 1.22 5.33 0.94
N ALA A 78 2.45 5.03 0.54
CA ALA A 78 3.45 4.48 1.45
C ALA A 78 3.74 5.41 2.62
N ARG A 79 3.89 6.71 2.36
CA ARG A 79 4.11 7.70 3.41
C ARG A 79 2.93 7.78 4.38
N ASP A 80 1.71 7.74 3.84
CA ASP A 80 0.50 7.78 4.65
C ASP A 80 0.40 6.54 5.55
N LEU A 81 0.70 5.37 5.01
CA LEU A 81 0.70 4.12 5.76
C LEU A 81 1.77 4.11 6.87
N VAL A 82 2.96 4.65 6.60
CA VAL A 82 4.03 4.77 7.60
C VAL A 82 3.62 5.74 8.69
N GLU A 83 3.05 6.87 8.33
CA GLU A 83 2.57 7.87 9.28
C GLU A 83 1.52 7.29 10.24
N LYS A 84 0.64 6.44 9.73
CA LYS A 84 -0.38 5.76 10.53
C LYS A 84 0.15 4.53 11.27
N LYS A 85 1.42 4.22 11.12
CA LYS A 85 2.09 3.06 11.76
C LYS A 85 1.52 1.73 11.35
N LEU A 86 0.93 1.65 10.18
CA LEU A 86 0.41 0.41 9.61
C LEU A 86 1.49 -0.41 8.93
N VAL A 87 2.57 0.24 8.53
CA VAL A 87 3.75 -0.37 7.91
C VAL A 87 5.01 0.31 8.43
N SER A 88 6.15 -0.33 8.21
CA SER A 88 7.47 0.27 8.48
C SER A 88 8.36 0.10 7.27
N VAL A 89 9.36 0.96 7.15
CA VAL A 89 10.37 0.83 6.09
C VAL A 89 11.37 -0.25 6.52
N GLU A 90 11.66 -1.16 5.61
CA GLU A 90 12.62 -2.23 5.86
C GLU A 90 14.05 -1.69 5.97
#